data_f2dc3cf7ac6a0f089e10d1c581972efe
#
_entry.id   f2dc3cf7ac6a0f089e10d1c581972efe
#
_cell.length_a   1.000
_cell.length_b   1.000
_cell.length_c   1.000
_cell.angle_alpha   90.00
_cell.angle_beta   90.00
_cell.angle_gamma   90.00
#
_symmetry.space_group_name_H-M   'P 1'
#
loop_
_entity.id
_entity.type
_entity.pdbx_description
1 polymer ?
#
loop_
_entity_poly.entity_id
_entity_poly.type
_entity_poly.pdbx_seq_one_letter_code
_entity_poly.pdbx_strand_id
1 'polypeptide(L)'
;MKIQVRIDAAGALRNQRFAFAHRDTLVLELLQNARRAGATNIELHFDAAARRLSVADDGCGIEDFQTLLTLHQSGWQAEPIREEHPFGVGFSSCLYAAERCIVRSKGRCIDFLTEAALALEPIEVQPDAASSGCPGCQVELHGVHLVELEQRIERLCEGFPVPIHFNGRALERRYAIDRLQAVPTPVGRVQLAGRYDGRHSRECLVYLQGICVLRPIWWDADRVNIVHLDAAQFLARLPDRVSLLDEDLQGPRIQAALGSAWREALVAAKARLSAERFVAAYFQVMRQWGHRDLLNDLDLLPAELCQAIVGYPHQQADGACDFLQALDRAPSRAAIEG
;
A
#
# COMPACT_ATOMS: atom_id res chain seq x y z
N MET A 1 -31.35 13.71 -38.00
CA MET A 1 -30.25 12.77 -37.98
C MET A 1 -30.01 12.35 -36.54
N LYS A 2 -30.01 11.09 -36.19
CA LYS A 2 -29.67 10.60 -34.82
C LYS A 2 -28.26 10.04 -34.85
N ILE A 3 -27.44 10.41 -33.89
CA ILE A 3 -26.08 9.89 -33.72
C ILE A 3 -25.99 9.13 -32.38
N GLN A 4 -25.10 8.12 -32.30
CA GLN A 4 -24.88 7.29 -31.12
C GLN A 4 -23.40 7.08 -30.94
N VAL A 5 -22.92 7.00 -29.69
CA VAL A 5 -21.55 6.61 -29.37
C VAL A 5 -21.31 5.17 -29.86
N ARG A 6 -20.22 4.97 -30.59
CA ARG A 6 -19.77 3.65 -31.04
C ARG A 6 -18.32 3.42 -30.64
N ILE A 7 -17.96 2.18 -30.40
CA ILE A 7 -16.59 1.78 -30.03
C ILE A 7 -15.98 1.06 -31.23
N ASP A 8 -14.84 1.56 -31.71
CA ASP A 8 -13.96 0.83 -32.60
C ASP A 8 -13.06 -0.07 -31.74
N ALA A 9 -13.38 -1.38 -31.70
CA ALA A 9 -12.67 -2.36 -30.86
C ALA A 9 -11.17 -2.45 -31.21
N ALA A 10 -10.84 -2.48 -32.49
CA ALA A 10 -9.46 -2.56 -32.94
C ALA A 10 -8.67 -1.28 -32.63
N GLY A 11 -9.31 -0.11 -32.78
CA GLY A 11 -8.75 1.18 -32.39
C GLY A 11 -8.55 1.31 -30.89
N ALA A 12 -9.52 0.84 -30.11
CA ALA A 12 -9.43 0.82 -28.65
C ALA A 12 -8.23 -0.03 -28.17
N LEU A 13 -8.09 -1.26 -28.70
CA LEU A 13 -6.94 -2.13 -28.39
C LEU A 13 -5.62 -1.47 -28.78
N ARG A 14 -5.48 -0.93 -30.00
CA ARG A 14 -4.24 -0.26 -30.41
C ARG A 14 -3.85 0.89 -29.49
N ASN A 15 -4.81 1.67 -29.02
CA ASN A 15 -4.57 2.82 -28.17
C ASN A 15 -4.32 2.45 -26.70
N GLN A 16 -4.91 1.37 -26.22
CA GLN A 16 -4.77 0.91 -24.83
C GLN A 16 -3.30 0.61 -24.46
N ARG A 17 -2.45 0.20 -25.39
CA ARG A 17 -1.00 -0.01 -25.14
C ARG A 17 -0.32 1.22 -24.52
N PHE A 18 -0.78 2.43 -24.83
CA PHE A 18 -0.23 3.67 -24.30
C PHE A 18 -0.68 3.98 -22.86
N ALA A 19 -1.72 3.30 -22.38
CA ALA A 19 -2.15 3.41 -21.00
C ALA A 19 -1.17 2.70 -20.04
N PHE A 20 -0.49 1.65 -20.51
CA PHE A 20 0.50 0.92 -19.70
C PHE A 20 1.88 1.57 -19.83
N ALA A 21 2.10 2.65 -19.06
CA ALA A 21 3.35 3.42 -19.08
C ALA A 21 4.55 2.60 -18.58
N HIS A 22 4.32 1.67 -17.64
CA HIS A 22 5.33 0.82 -17.03
C HIS A 22 5.06 -0.66 -17.33
N ARG A 23 6.09 -1.37 -17.77
CA ARG A 23 5.97 -2.80 -18.08
C ARG A 23 5.72 -3.69 -16.85
N ASP A 24 6.11 -3.23 -15.68
CA ASP A 24 5.87 -3.94 -14.40
C ASP A 24 4.41 -3.89 -13.95
N THR A 25 3.56 -3.04 -14.56
CA THR A 25 2.12 -3.02 -14.30
C THR A 25 1.50 -4.41 -14.46
N LEU A 26 2.01 -5.21 -15.41
CA LEU A 26 1.56 -6.60 -15.59
C LEU A 26 1.76 -7.46 -14.34
N VAL A 27 2.89 -7.30 -13.64
CA VAL A 27 3.18 -8.08 -12.43
C VAL A 27 2.20 -7.69 -11.31
N LEU A 28 1.99 -6.38 -11.11
CA LEU A 28 1.02 -5.88 -10.14
C LEU A 28 -0.39 -6.42 -10.40
N GLU A 29 -0.82 -6.41 -11.66
CA GLU A 29 -2.16 -6.90 -12.01
C GLU A 29 -2.28 -8.42 -11.82
N LEU A 30 -1.24 -9.22 -12.13
CA LEU A 30 -1.24 -10.65 -11.85
C LEU A 30 -1.28 -10.94 -10.34
N LEU A 31 -0.51 -10.21 -9.52
CA LEU A 31 -0.55 -10.34 -8.08
C LEU A 31 -1.94 -9.95 -7.51
N GLN A 32 -2.54 -8.86 -8.01
CA GLN A 32 -3.88 -8.45 -7.59
C GLN A 32 -4.96 -9.46 -8.00
N ASN A 33 -4.82 -10.10 -9.16
CA ASN A 33 -5.74 -11.14 -9.60
C ASN A 33 -5.62 -12.38 -8.69
N ALA A 34 -4.40 -12.82 -8.35
CA ALA A 34 -4.18 -13.90 -7.38
C ALA A 34 -4.81 -13.58 -6.01
N ARG A 35 -4.60 -12.35 -5.50
CA ARG A 35 -5.22 -11.92 -4.24
C ARG A 35 -6.75 -11.95 -4.29
N ARG A 36 -7.36 -11.45 -5.36
CA ARG A 36 -8.83 -11.50 -5.57
C ARG A 36 -9.35 -12.91 -5.71
N ALA A 37 -8.55 -13.82 -6.28
CA ALA A 37 -8.87 -15.24 -6.34
C ALA A 37 -8.80 -15.93 -4.98
N GLY A 38 -8.47 -15.21 -3.90
CA GLY A 38 -8.35 -15.76 -2.56
C GLY A 38 -7.09 -16.62 -2.36
N ALA A 39 -6.04 -16.37 -3.14
CA ALA A 39 -4.78 -17.07 -3.00
C ALA A 39 -4.19 -16.90 -1.59
N THR A 40 -3.60 -17.96 -1.07
CA THR A 40 -2.85 -17.98 0.19
C THR A 40 -1.34 -18.01 -0.03
N ASN A 41 -0.91 -18.32 -1.26
CA ASN A 41 0.48 -18.30 -1.69
C ASN A 41 0.59 -17.94 -3.17
N ILE A 42 1.64 -17.21 -3.54
CA ILE A 42 1.96 -16.86 -4.92
C ILE A 42 3.42 -17.19 -5.20
N GLU A 43 3.65 -17.97 -6.26
CA GLU A 43 4.97 -18.30 -6.77
C GLU A 43 5.24 -17.46 -8.04
N LEU A 44 6.31 -16.69 -8.03
CA LEU A 44 6.72 -15.86 -9.13
C LEU A 44 8.14 -16.23 -9.57
N HIS A 45 8.30 -16.63 -10.81
CA HIS A 45 9.58 -16.98 -11.40
C HIS A 45 9.88 -16.09 -12.60
N PHE A 46 11.04 -15.47 -12.61
CA PHE A 46 11.52 -14.68 -13.73
C PHE A 46 12.91 -15.12 -14.16
N ASP A 47 13.01 -15.55 -15.41
CA ASP A 47 14.27 -15.84 -16.09
C ASP A 47 14.55 -14.72 -17.11
N ALA A 48 15.50 -13.86 -16.77
CA ALA A 48 15.86 -12.73 -17.60
C ALA A 48 16.53 -13.13 -18.91
N ALA A 49 17.29 -14.26 -18.92
CA ALA A 49 17.96 -14.75 -20.13
C ALA A 49 16.96 -15.36 -21.14
N ALA A 50 16.00 -16.14 -20.63
CA ALA A 50 14.91 -16.68 -21.41
C ALA A 50 13.78 -15.68 -21.68
N ARG A 51 13.81 -14.49 -21.07
CA ARG A 51 12.73 -13.49 -21.08
C ARG A 51 11.37 -14.09 -20.72
N ARG A 52 11.34 -14.95 -19.71
CA ARG A 52 10.17 -15.69 -19.28
C ARG A 52 9.77 -15.30 -17.86
N LEU A 53 8.51 -14.93 -17.69
CA LEU A 53 7.87 -14.69 -16.41
C LEU A 53 6.78 -15.75 -16.19
N SER A 54 6.76 -16.38 -15.03
CA SER A 54 5.68 -17.26 -14.59
C SER A 54 5.14 -16.77 -13.24
N VAL A 55 3.82 -16.68 -13.13
CA VAL A 55 3.12 -16.39 -11.88
C VAL A 55 2.11 -17.50 -11.66
N ALA A 56 2.21 -18.17 -10.53
CA ALA A 56 1.29 -19.24 -10.11
C ALA A 56 0.69 -18.89 -8.74
N ASP A 57 -0.59 -19.12 -8.58
CA ASP A 57 -1.33 -18.93 -7.34
C ASP A 57 -2.15 -20.18 -6.99
N ASP A 58 -2.55 -20.29 -5.72
CA ASP A 58 -3.39 -21.34 -5.18
C ASP A 58 -4.83 -20.91 -4.94
N GLY A 59 -5.28 -19.85 -5.63
CA GLY A 59 -6.63 -19.30 -5.50
C GLY A 59 -7.73 -20.15 -6.15
N CYS A 60 -8.90 -19.56 -6.36
CA CYS A 60 -10.07 -20.28 -6.89
C CYS A 60 -9.96 -20.72 -8.36
N GLY A 61 -8.94 -20.25 -9.09
CA GLY A 61 -8.74 -20.54 -10.51
C GLY A 61 -9.76 -19.88 -11.43
N ILE A 62 -9.73 -20.27 -12.72
CA ILE A 62 -10.51 -19.66 -13.81
C ILE A 62 -11.55 -20.62 -14.31
N GLU A 63 -12.85 -20.23 -14.20
CA GLU A 63 -13.97 -21.01 -14.75
C GLU A 63 -14.20 -20.71 -16.23
N ASP A 64 -14.16 -19.46 -16.62
CA ASP A 64 -14.39 -19.00 -17.98
C ASP A 64 -13.19 -18.18 -18.48
N PHE A 65 -12.43 -18.79 -19.38
CA PHE A 65 -11.24 -18.15 -19.97
C PHE A 65 -11.58 -16.93 -20.84
N GLN A 66 -12.83 -16.82 -21.34
CA GLN A 66 -13.26 -15.68 -22.12
C GLN A 66 -13.16 -14.38 -21.29
N THR A 67 -13.39 -14.46 -19.98
CA THR A 67 -13.34 -13.29 -19.08
C THR A 67 -11.95 -12.65 -19.03
N LEU A 68 -10.86 -13.40 -19.26
CA LEU A 68 -9.49 -12.86 -19.29
C LEU A 68 -9.28 -11.93 -20.49
N LEU A 69 -9.92 -12.21 -21.61
CA LEU A 69 -9.74 -11.53 -22.89
C LEU A 69 -10.89 -10.58 -23.23
N THR A 70 -11.88 -10.45 -22.35
CA THR A 70 -12.96 -9.48 -22.50
C THR A 70 -12.62 -8.20 -21.78
N LEU A 71 -12.32 -7.15 -22.54
CA LEU A 71 -11.98 -5.85 -21.96
C LEU A 71 -13.18 -5.20 -21.28
N HIS A 72 -12.90 -4.53 -20.15
CA HIS A 72 -13.89 -3.85 -19.33
C HIS A 72 -14.99 -4.75 -18.75
N GLN A 73 -14.83 -6.08 -18.87
CA GLN A 73 -15.68 -7.03 -18.16
C GLN A 73 -14.89 -7.64 -17.01
N SER A 74 -15.41 -7.47 -15.80
CA SER A 74 -14.87 -8.17 -14.63
C SER A 74 -15.47 -9.57 -14.57
N GLY A 75 -14.63 -10.60 -14.58
CA GLY A 75 -15.03 -12.00 -14.35
C GLY A 75 -15.30 -12.32 -12.88
N TRP A 76 -15.15 -11.34 -11.97
CA TRP A 76 -15.32 -11.53 -10.54
C TRP A 76 -16.80 -11.57 -10.16
N GLN A 77 -17.11 -12.26 -9.05
CA GLN A 77 -18.44 -12.25 -8.45
C GLN A 77 -18.81 -10.87 -7.90
N ALA A 78 -20.06 -10.67 -7.47
CA ALA A 78 -20.58 -9.38 -7.09
C ALA A 78 -19.86 -8.71 -5.89
N GLU A 79 -19.34 -9.47 -4.93
CA GLU A 79 -18.63 -8.94 -3.76
C GLU A 79 -17.31 -8.24 -4.12
N PRO A 80 -16.35 -8.88 -4.81
CA PRO A 80 -15.13 -8.19 -5.26
C PRO A 80 -15.40 -6.98 -6.15
N ILE A 81 -16.47 -7.00 -6.95
CA ILE A 81 -16.84 -5.88 -7.80
C ILE A 81 -17.27 -4.66 -6.96
N ARG A 82 -18.03 -4.88 -5.90
CA ARG A 82 -18.55 -3.78 -5.05
C ARG A 82 -17.47 -3.19 -4.14
N GLU A 83 -16.53 -4.00 -3.67
CA GLU A 83 -15.52 -3.59 -2.69
C GLU A 83 -14.21 -3.11 -3.34
N GLU A 84 -13.88 -3.59 -4.55
CA GLU A 84 -12.55 -3.37 -5.12
C GLU A 84 -12.53 -2.70 -6.50
N HIS A 85 -13.69 -2.47 -7.12
CA HIS A 85 -13.83 -1.84 -8.42
C HIS A 85 -12.85 -2.40 -9.48
N PRO A 86 -12.91 -3.71 -9.80
CA PRO A 86 -12.05 -4.29 -10.81
C PRO A 86 -12.46 -3.75 -12.19
N PHE A 87 -11.53 -3.12 -12.89
CA PHE A 87 -11.83 -2.41 -14.15
C PHE A 87 -11.87 -3.32 -15.39
N GLY A 88 -11.51 -4.61 -15.24
CA GLY A 88 -11.54 -5.57 -16.34
C GLY A 88 -10.52 -5.29 -17.46
N VAL A 89 -9.44 -4.59 -17.17
CA VAL A 89 -8.36 -4.28 -18.14
C VAL A 89 -6.99 -4.78 -17.69
N GLY A 90 -6.87 -5.27 -16.46
CA GLY A 90 -5.57 -5.61 -15.86
C GLY A 90 -4.83 -6.70 -16.63
N PHE A 91 -5.52 -7.79 -17.00
CA PHE A 91 -4.90 -8.88 -17.74
C PHE A 91 -4.43 -8.47 -19.14
N SER A 92 -5.06 -7.47 -19.76
CA SER A 92 -4.62 -6.99 -21.08
C SER A 92 -3.20 -6.39 -21.06
N SER A 93 -2.67 -6.01 -19.90
CA SER A 93 -1.26 -5.61 -19.77
C SER A 93 -0.30 -6.70 -20.26
N CYS A 94 -0.67 -7.98 -20.09
CA CYS A 94 0.11 -9.12 -20.57
C CYS A 94 0.20 -9.15 -22.11
N LEU A 95 -0.88 -8.75 -22.80
CA LEU A 95 -0.93 -8.73 -24.28
C LEU A 95 0.05 -7.73 -24.89
N TYR A 96 0.36 -6.65 -24.16
CA TYR A 96 1.28 -5.60 -24.65
C TYR A 96 2.72 -5.78 -24.15
N ALA A 97 2.94 -6.60 -23.12
CA ALA A 97 4.23 -6.79 -22.49
C ALA A 97 4.94 -8.08 -22.92
N ALA A 98 4.23 -9.05 -23.46
CA ALA A 98 4.75 -10.36 -23.85
C ALA A 98 4.53 -10.65 -25.33
N GLU A 99 5.29 -11.59 -25.88
CA GLU A 99 5.14 -12.12 -27.26
C GLU A 99 4.18 -13.32 -27.29
N ARG A 100 4.18 -14.15 -26.22
CA ARG A 100 3.31 -15.32 -26.05
C ARG A 100 2.80 -15.40 -24.62
N CYS A 101 1.55 -15.80 -24.48
CA CYS A 101 0.90 -15.99 -23.20
C CYS A 101 0.32 -17.40 -23.09
N ILE A 102 0.60 -18.07 -21.98
CA ILE A 102 0.05 -19.37 -21.64
C ILE A 102 -0.65 -19.24 -20.29
N VAL A 103 -1.92 -19.64 -20.22
CA VAL A 103 -2.67 -19.65 -18.96
C VAL A 103 -3.21 -21.04 -18.70
N ARG A 104 -2.92 -21.61 -17.54
CA ARG A 104 -3.38 -22.92 -17.10
C ARG A 104 -4.21 -22.81 -15.85
N SER A 105 -5.37 -23.42 -15.83
CA SER A 105 -6.24 -23.49 -14.66
C SER A 105 -7.27 -24.60 -14.80
N LYS A 106 -7.54 -25.32 -13.72
CA LYS A 106 -8.64 -26.31 -13.64
C LYS A 106 -8.68 -27.31 -14.79
N GLY A 107 -7.53 -27.85 -15.17
CA GLY A 107 -7.43 -28.86 -16.24
C GLY A 107 -7.61 -28.31 -17.64
N ARG A 108 -7.53 -27.01 -17.83
CA ARG A 108 -7.63 -26.33 -19.13
C ARG A 108 -6.47 -25.35 -19.33
N CYS A 109 -6.13 -25.11 -20.58
CA CYS A 109 -5.05 -24.22 -20.99
C CYS A 109 -5.47 -23.40 -22.21
N ILE A 110 -5.03 -22.16 -22.26
CA ILE A 110 -4.91 -21.37 -23.50
C ILE A 110 -3.43 -21.08 -23.73
N ASP A 111 -2.99 -21.16 -24.97
CA ASP A 111 -1.63 -20.91 -25.41
C ASP A 111 -1.67 -20.14 -26.73
N PHE A 112 -1.23 -18.90 -26.74
CA PHE A 112 -1.40 -18.03 -27.89
C PHE A 112 -0.30 -16.97 -28.00
N LEU A 113 -0.05 -16.53 -29.23
CA LEU A 113 0.72 -15.33 -29.52
C LEU A 113 -0.12 -14.09 -29.20
N THR A 114 0.46 -13.14 -28.48
CA THR A 114 -0.27 -11.92 -28.10
C THR A 114 -0.69 -11.08 -29.29
N GLU A 115 0.05 -11.16 -30.40
CA GLU A 115 -0.28 -10.50 -31.66
C GLU A 115 -1.61 -11.03 -32.22
N ALA A 116 -1.86 -12.36 -32.18
CA ALA A 116 -3.11 -12.96 -32.61
C ALA A 116 -4.31 -12.47 -31.77
N ALA A 117 -4.13 -12.41 -30.43
CA ALA A 117 -5.16 -11.85 -29.55
C ALA A 117 -5.46 -10.37 -29.85
N LEU A 118 -4.43 -9.57 -30.11
CA LEU A 118 -4.57 -8.15 -30.48
C LEU A 118 -5.18 -7.95 -31.88
N ALA A 119 -5.04 -8.95 -32.76
CA ALA A 119 -5.72 -9.01 -34.05
C ALA A 119 -7.18 -9.52 -33.96
N LEU A 120 -7.65 -9.81 -32.74
CA LEU A 120 -8.99 -10.39 -32.46
C LEU A 120 -9.20 -11.78 -33.06
N GLU A 121 -8.11 -12.52 -33.23
CA GLU A 121 -8.20 -13.92 -33.70
C GLU A 121 -8.73 -14.82 -32.57
N PRO A 122 -9.56 -15.84 -32.91
CA PRO A 122 -10.05 -16.77 -31.90
C PRO A 122 -8.90 -17.57 -31.27
N ILE A 123 -8.95 -17.76 -29.95
CA ILE A 123 -7.99 -18.56 -29.18
C ILE A 123 -8.71 -19.81 -28.68
N GLU A 124 -8.10 -20.97 -28.92
CA GLU A 124 -8.66 -22.24 -28.51
C GLU A 124 -8.34 -22.57 -27.06
N VAL A 125 -9.36 -23.00 -26.30
CA VAL A 125 -9.18 -23.54 -24.94
C VAL A 125 -8.99 -25.07 -25.07
N GLN A 126 -7.85 -25.57 -24.64
CA GLN A 126 -7.46 -26.96 -24.72
C GLN A 126 -7.50 -27.65 -23.34
N PRO A 127 -7.78 -28.95 -23.28
CA PRO A 127 -7.59 -29.74 -22.06
C PRO A 127 -6.11 -29.75 -21.65
N ASP A 128 -5.85 -29.63 -20.35
CA ASP A 128 -4.51 -29.71 -19.77
C ASP A 128 -4.50 -30.60 -18.54
N ALA A 129 -4.10 -31.85 -18.73
CA ALA A 129 -4.03 -32.82 -17.64
C ALA A 129 -3.04 -32.41 -16.52
N ALA A 130 -2.02 -31.62 -16.84
CA ALA A 130 -1.02 -31.18 -15.88
C ALA A 130 -1.61 -30.21 -14.84
N SER A 131 -2.63 -29.42 -15.20
CA SER A 131 -3.29 -28.47 -14.29
C SER A 131 -4.55 -29.03 -13.63
N SER A 132 -4.95 -30.27 -13.89
CA SER A 132 -6.20 -30.87 -13.40
C SER A 132 -6.25 -30.99 -11.84
N GLY A 133 -5.10 -31.09 -11.18
CA GLY A 133 -4.99 -31.17 -9.71
C GLY A 133 -4.55 -29.88 -9.04
N CYS A 134 -4.29 -28.84 -9.80
CA CYS A 134 -3.83 -27.54 -9.26
C CYS A 134 -5.04 -26.67 -8.94
N PRO A 135 -5.18 -26.17 -7.69
CA PRO A 135 -6.36 -25.35 -7.31
C PRO A 135 -6.25 -24.00 -7.95
N GLY A 136 -5.42 -23.34 -8.31
CA GLY A 136 -5.35 -21.94 -8.73
C GLY A 136 -5.16 -21.71 -10.22
N CYS A 137 -4.34 -20.73 -10.52
CA CYS A 137 -4.02 -20.32 -11.88
C CYS A 137 -2.51 -20.20 -12.06
N GLN A 138 -2.02 -20.58 -13.23
CA GLN A 138 -0.66 -20.31 -13.68
C GLN A 138 -0.71 -19.49 -14.98
N VAL A 139 -0.02 -18.33 -14.93
CA VAL A 139 0.20 -17.48 -16.11
C VAL A 139 1.69 -17.52 -16.44
N GLU A 140 2.03 -17.89 -17.67
CA GLU A 140 3.39 -17.91 -18.19
C GLU A 140 3.50 -16.98 -19.39
N LEU A 141 4.44 -16.05 -19.36
CA LEU A 141 4.66 -15.03 -20.37
C LEU A 141 6.06 -15.17 -20.96
N HIS A 142 6.16 -15.18 -22.28
CA HIS A 142 7.41 -15.23 -23.02
C HIS A 142 7.66 -13.91 -23.76
N GLY A 143 8.94 -13.59 -23.99
CA GLY A 143 9.34 -12.36 -24.66
C GLY A 143 9.21 -11.12 -23.78
N VAL A 144 9.16 -11.28 -22.44
CA VAL A 144 8.96 -10.18 -21.49
C VAL A 144 10.29 -9.47 -21.24
N HIS A 145 10.27 -8.14 -21.27
CA HIS A 145 11.41 -7.29 -20.93
C HIS A 145 11.15 -6.53 -19.63
N LEU A 146 11.61 -7.07 -18.52
CA LEU A 146 11.53 -6.47 -17.19
C LEU A 146 12.93 -6.20 -16.67
N VAL A 147 13.19 -4.95 -16.30
CA VAL A 147 14.49 -4.51 -15.79
C VAL A 147 14.39 -4.35 -14.28
N GLU A 148 15.38 -4.85 -13.54
CA GLU A 148 15.46 -4.74 -12.08
C GLU A 148 14.19 -5.26 -11.36
N LEU A 149 13.57 -6.32 -11.92
CA LEU A 149 12.29 -6.83 -11.43
C LEU A 149 12.35 -7.23 -9.96
N GLU A 150 13.44 -7.84 -9.50
CA GLU A 150 13.61 -8.28 -8.12
C GLU A 150 13.44 -7.13 -7.13
N GLN A 151 14.19 -6.06 -7.30
CA GLN A 151 14.12 -4.88 -6.41
C GLN A 151 12.75 -4.20 -6.44
N ARG A 152 12.10 -4.21 -7.60
CA ARG A 152 10.77 -3.62 -7.75
C ARG A 152 9.71 -4.44 -7.04
N ILE A 153 9.73 -5.77 -7.22
CA ILE A 153 8.79 -6.68 -6.54
C ILE A 153 8.97 -6.63 -5.03
N GLU A 154 10.18 -6.58 -4.52
CA GLU A 154 10.44 -6.42 -3.09
C GLU A 154 9.71 -5.20 -2.53
N ARG A 155 9.83 -4.03 -3.18
CA ARG A 155 9.12 -2.81 -2.76
C ARG A 155 7.61 -2.91 -2.89
N LEU A 156 7.13 -3.55 -3.96
CA LEU A 156 5.69 -3.71 -4.19
C LEU A 156 5.04 -4.63 -3.16
N CYS A 157 5.78 -5.64 -2.70
CA CYS A 157 5.26 -6.66 -1.78
C CYS A 157 5.39 -6.29 -0.31
N GLU A 158 6.04 -5.19 0.06
CA GLU A 158 6.20 -4.77 1.46
C GLU A 158 4.87 -4.72 2.24
N GLY A 159 3.79 -4.28 1.60
CA GLY A 159 2.44 -4.20 2.19
C GLY A 159 1.46 -5.27 1.68
N PHE A 160 1.91 -6.19 0.82
CA PHE A 160 1.02 -7.12 0.15
C PHE A 160 0.49 -8.20 1.11
N PRO A 161 -0.83 -8.50 1.11
CA PRO A 161 -1.42 -9.38 2.12
C PRO A 161 -1.10 -10.86 1.90
N VAL A 162 -0.84 -11.29 0.65
CA VAL A 162 -0.56 -12.69 0.31
C VAL A 162 0.95 -12.94 0.31
N PRO A 163 1.46 -14.03 0.91
CA PRO A 163 2.84 -14.48 0.78
C PRO A 163 3.26 -14.68 -0.68
N ILE A 164 4.46 -14.20 -1.02
CA ILE A 164 5.01 -14.30 -2.37
C ILE A 164 6.42 -14.88 -2.30
N HIS A 165 6.70 -15.84 -3.16
CA HIS A 165 8.04 -16.35 -3.39
C HIS A 165 8.53 -15.89 -4.76
N PHE A 166 9.66 -15.24 -4.80
CA PHE A 166 10.32 -14.83 -6.03
C PHE A 166 11.56 -15.71 -6.29
N ASN A 167 11.54 -16.46 -7.38
CA ASN A 167 12.58 -17.43 -7.73
C ASN A 167 12.90 -18.37 -6.55
N GLY A 168 11.87 -18.84 -5.83
CA GLY A 168 11.99 -19.74 -4.67
C GLY A 168 12.36 -19.04 -3.36
N ARG A 169 12.61 -17.73 -3.34
CA ARG A 169 12.90 -16.96 -2.12
C ARG A 169 11.65 -16.23 -1.65
N ALA A 170 11.26 -16.44 -0.38
CA ALA A 170 10.16 -15.69 0.22
C ALA A 170 10.49 -14.20 0.30
N LEU A 171 9.56 -13.34 -0.15
CA LEU A 171 9.70 -11.88 -0.07
C LEU A 171 9.25 -11.36 1.29
N GLU A 172 9.95 -10.36 1.79
CA GLU A 172 9.59 -9.71 3.04
C GLU A 172 8.34 -8.83 2.86
N ARG A 173 7.37 -8.99 3.78
CA ARG A 173 6.10 -8.25 3.79
C ARG A 173 5.94 -7.49 5.10
N ARG A 174 6.96 -6.72 5.49
CA ARG A 174 7.02 -6.08 6.81
C ARG A 174 5.88 -5.12 7.11
N TYR A 175 5.25 -4.54 6.10
CA TYR A 175 4.13 -3.63 6.23
C TYR A 175 2.78 -4.27 5.85
N ALA A 176 2.72 -5.57 5.65
CA ALA A 176 1.46 -6.27 5.44
C ALA A 176 0.57 -6.22 6.68
N ILE A 177 -0.74 -6.10 6.47
CA ILE A 177 -1.70 -5.87 7.56
C ILE A 177 -1.68 -6.96 8.64
N ASP A 178 -1.37 -8.20 8.27
CA ASP A 178 -1.22 -9.34 9.17
C ASP A 178 0.05 -9.28 10.05
N ARG A 179 1.00 -8.37 9.74
CA ARG A 179 2.24 -8.13 10.49
C ARG A 179 2.17 -6.92 11.40
N LEU A 180 1.09 -6.14 11.32
CA LEU A 180 0.97 -4.85 11.99
C LEU A 180 0.06 -4.92 13.22
N GLN A 181 0.37 -4.09 14.22
CA GLN A 181 -0.53 -3.79 15.34
C GLN A 181 -1.44 -2.61 14.98
N ALA A 182 -2.12 -2.71 13.84
CA ALA A 182 -2.92 -1.66 13.29
C ALA A 182 -4.29 -1.55 13.99
N VAL A 183 -4.72 -0.32 14.26
CA VAL A 183 -6.02 0.01 14.83
C VAL A 183 -7.00 0.42 13.74
N PRO A 184 -8.32 0.13 13.88
CA PRO A 184 -9.33 0.59 12.95
C PRO A 184 -9.51 2.11 13.02
N THR A 185 -9.76 2.73 11.88
CA THR A 185 -10.05 4.15 11.73
C THR A 185 -11.11 4.35 10.64
N PRO A 186 -11.70 5.55 10.49
CA PRO A 186 -12.67 5.82 9.41
C PRO A 186 -12.12 5.67 7.99
N VAL A 187 -10.80 5.67 7.79
CA VAL A 187 -10.16 5.53 6.47
C VAL A 187 -9.61 4.12 6.20
N GLY A 188 -9.69 3.23 7.18
CA GLY A 188 -9.12 1.89 7.12
C GLY A 188 -8.36 1.55 8.40
N ARG A 189 -7.21 0.89 8.29
CA ARG A 189 -6.41 0.46 9.45
C ARG A 189 -5.08 1.19 9.50
N VAL A 190 -4.68 1.62 10.70
CA VAL A 190 -3.50 2.46 10.91
C VAL A 190 -2.59 1.86 11.99
N GLN A 191 -1.32 1.73 11.70
CA GLN A 191 -0.29 1.54 12.71
C GLN A 191 0.43 2.86 12.95
N LEU A 192 0.39 3.34 14.18
CA LEU A 192 1.14 4.53 14.62
C LEU A 192 2.55 4.13 15.02
N ALA A 193 3.55 4.71 14.37
CA ALA A 193 4.93 4.57 14.78
C ALA A 193 5.16 5.30 16.09
N GLY A 194 5.86 4.65 17.05
CA GLY A 194 6.14 5.27 18.36
C GLY A 194 4.93 5.40 19.28
N ARG A 195 3.86 4.68 19.06
CA ARG A 195 2.66 4.67 19.92
C ARG A 195 2.98 4.43 21.40
N TYR A 196 4.06 3.70 21.68
CA TYR A 196 4.42 3.28 23.04
C TYR A 196 5.62 4.01 23.62
N ASP A 197 6.44 4.67 22.82
CA ASP A 197 7.71 5.33 23.23
C ASP A 197 7.84 6.79 22.78
N GLY A 198 6.86 7.29 22.01
CA GLY A 198 6.86 8.68 21.52
C GLY A 198 7.79 8.93 20.33
N ARG A 199 8.50 7.92 19.83
CA ARG A 199 9.33 8.04 18.63
C ARG A 199 8.43 8.09 17.42
N HIS A 200 8.17 9.25 16.88
CA HIS A 200 7.17 9.45 15.83
C HIS A 200 7.73 10.22 14.65
N SER A 201 7.01 10.09 13.55
CA SER A 201 7.13 10.93 12.37
C SER A 201 5.73 11.36 11.92
N ARG A 202 5.64 12.45 11.17
CA ARG A 202 4.40 12.82 10.47
C ARG A 202 4.21 12.03 9.19
N GLU A 203 5.29 11.43 8.72
CA GLU A 203 5.31 10.67 7.47
C GLU A 203 4.48 9.39 7.61
N CYS A 204 3.86 9.00 6.50
CA CYS A 204 3.12 7.77 6.40
C CYS A 204 3.37 7.06 5.07
N LEU A 205 3.42 5.73 5.12
CA LEU A 205 3.27 4.87 3.95
C LEU A 205 1.81 4.47 3.87
N VAL A 206 1.20 4.73 2.72
CA VAL A 206 -0.23 4.45 2.51
C VAL A 206 -0.37 3.32 1.50
N TYR A 207 -1.06 2.29 1.90
CA TYR A 207 -1.33 1.10 1.11
C TYR A 207 -2.81 1.00 0.75
N LEU A 208 -3.10 0.67 -0.49
CA LEU A 208 -4.42 0.30 -0.95
C LEU A 208 -4.35 -1.08 -1.59
N GLN A 209 -5.13 -2.03 -1.06
CA GLN A 209 -5.10 -3.44 -1.52
C GLN A 209 -3.68 -4.04 -1.48
N GLY A 210 -2.85 -3.60 -0.52
CA GLY A 210 -1.48 -4.04 -0.33
C GLY A 210 -0.42 -3.36 -1.21
N ILE A 211 -0.82 -2.48 -2.13
CA ILE A 211 0.09 -1.70 -2.96
C ILE A 211 0.30 -0.32 -2.34
N CYS A 212 1.56 0.14 -2.28
CA CYS A 212 1.88 1.45 -1.76
C CYS A 212 1.46 2.54 -2.77
N VAL A 213 0.45 3.33 -2.39
CA VAL A 213 -0.16 4.39 -3.23
C VAL A 213 0.29 5.79 -2.83
N LEU A 214 0.93 5.94 -1.66
CA LEU A 214 1.55 7.18 -1.23
C LEU A 214 2.78 6.84 -0.40
N ARG A 215 3.93 7.38 -0.85
CA ARG A 215 5.22 7.16 -0.22
C ARG A 215 5.94 8.50 -0.07
N PRO A 216 6.37 8.88 1.15
CA PRO A 216 7.15 10.09 1.32
C PRO A 216 8.53 9.95 0.65
N ILE A 217 9.15 11.08 0.29
CA ILE A 217 10.49 11.12 -0.32
C ILE A 217 11.53 10.57 0.67
N TRP A 218 11.38 10.92 1.95
CA TRP A 218 12.25 10.47 3.03
C TRP A 218 11.41 9.93 4.19
N TRP A 219 11.77 8.77 4.69
CA TRP A 219 11.16 8.21 5.90
C TRP A 219 12.18 7.34 6.66
N ASP A 220 11.99 7.25 7.96
CA ASP A 220 12.66 6.30 8.84
C ASP A 220 11.72 5.09 9.02
N ALA A 221 12.22 3.90 8.70
CA ALA A 221 11.41 2.68 8.74
C ALA A 221 10.83 2.37 10.13
N ASP A 222 11.53 2.80 11.19
CA ASP A 222 11.10 2.59 12.58
C ASP A 222 10.14 3.69 13.09
N ARG A 223 9.97 4.79 12.31
CA ARG A 223 9.19 5.97 12.72
C ARG A 223 8.07 6.33 11.75
N VAL A 224 7.89 5.59 10.68
CA VAL A 224 6.85 5.87 9.69
C VAL A 224 5.52 5.24 10.10
N ASN A 225 4.43 6.01 10.00
CA ASN A 225 3.09 5.49 10.18
C ASN A 225 2.68 4.64 8.98
N ILE A 226 1.95 3.54 9.20
CA ILE A 226 1.47 2.68 8.14
C ILE A 226 -0.05 2.78 8.08
N VAL A 227 -0.58 3.06 6.89
CA VAL A 227 -2.01 3.17 6.65
C VAL A 227 -2.41 2.16 5.58
N HIS A 228 -3.34 1.28 5.90
CA HIS A 228 -4.03 0.42 4.95
C HIS A 228 -5.44 0.96 4.74
N LEU A 229 -5.67 1.54 3.57
CA LEU A 229 -6.94 2.15 3.21
C LEU A 229 -8.03 1.11 2.96
N ASP A 230 -9.25 1.50 3.27
CA ASP A 230 -10.46 0.75 2.95
C ASP A 230 -10.77 0.88 1.45
N ALA A 231 -10.67 -0.24 0.73
CA ALA A 231 -10.88 -0.28 -0.71
C ALA A 231 -12.32 0.05 -1.15
N ALA A 232 -13.30 0.01 -0.25
CA ALA A 232 -14.65 0.46 -0.53
C ALA A 232 -14.77 1.99 -0.61
N GLN A 233 -13.82 2.74 -0.04
CA GLN A 233 -13.85 4.20 0.04
C GLN A 233 -12.80 4.90 -0.82
N PHE A 234 -11.73 4.19 -1.18
CA PHE A 234 -10.57 4.76 -1.87
C PHE A 234 -10.28 4.03 -3.17
N LEU A 235 -9.88 4.78 -4.18
CA LEU A 235 -9.52 4.26 -5.49
C LEU A 235 -8.09 4.61 -5.85
N ALA A 236 -7.39 3.65 -6.47
CA ALA A 236 -6.10 3.91 -7.09
C ALA A 236 -6.29 4.44 -8.51
N ARG A 237 -5.38 5.32 -8.93
CA ARG A 237 -5.31 5.77 -10.32
C ARG A 237 -4.87 4.63 -11.22
N LEU A 238 -5.59 4.44 -12.31
CA LEU A 238 -5.24 3.44 -13.32
C LEU A 238 -4.25 3.99 -14.34
N PRO A 239 -3.53 3.13 -15.02
CA PRO A 239 -3.52 1.66 -14.92
C PRO A 239 -2.55 1.10 -13.88
N ASP A 240 -1.57 1.88 -13.43
CA ASP A 240 -0.42 1.43 -12.63
C ASP A 240 -0.71 1.26 -11.14
N ARG A 241 -1.83 1.81 -10.64
CA ARG A 241 -2.28 1.73 -9.23
C ARG A 241 -1.26 2.20 -8.18
N VAL A 242 -0.26 2.99 -8.56
CA VAL A 242 0.80 3.46 -7.65
C VAL A 242 0.51 4.84 -7.04
N SER A 243 -0.67 5.39 -7.29
CA SER A 243 -1.13 6.66 -6.70
C SER A 243 -2.63 6.62 -6.42
N LEU A 244 -3.09 7.48 -5.52
CA LEU A 244 -4.51 7.65 -5.24
C LEU A 244 -5.20 8.48 -6.32
N LEU A 245 -6.46 8.12 -6.61
CA LEU A 245 -7.36 9.02 -7.32
C LEU A 245 -7.73 10.16 -6.36
N ASP A 246 -7.75 11.40 -6.89
CA ASP A 246 -8.07 12.62 -6.12
C ASP A 246 -7.20 12.78 -4.85
N GLU A 247 -5.88 12.55 -4.97
CA GLU A 247 -4.90 12.57 -3.87
C GLU A 247 -5.00 13.85 -3.03
N ASP A 248 -5.20 15.02 -3.67
CA ASP A 248 -5.35 16.32 -3.00
C ASP A 248 -6.54 16.35 -2.02
N LEU A 249 -7.60 15.60 -2.30
CA LEU A 249 -8.77 15.48 -1.43
C LEU A 249 -8.59 14.37 -0.39
N GLN A 250 -7.93 13.28 -0.76
CA GLN A 250 -7.79 12.12 0.12
C GLN A 250 -6.68 12.30 1.16
N GLY A 251 -5.61 13.02 0.81
CA GLY A 251 -4.48 13.29 1.71
C GLY A 251 -4.91 13.93 3.04
N PRO A 252 -5.68 15.02 3.05
CA PRO A 252 -6.22 15.62 4.27
C PRO A 252 -7.09 14.66 5.12
N ARG A 253 -7.89 13.79 4.49
CA ARG A 253 -8.71 12.79 5.20
C ARG A 253 -7.82 11.77 5.92
N ILE A 254 -6.76 11.31 5.27
CA ILE A 254 -5.79 10.37 5.84
C ILE A 254 -5.07 11.02 7.01
N GLN A 255 -4.61 12.26 6.86
CA GLN A 255 -3.94 13.01 7.92
C GLN A 255 -4.86 13.27 9.13
N ALA A 256 -6.12 13.58 8.89
CA ALA A 256 -7.11 13.76 9.96
C ALA A 256 -7.35 12.45 10.75
N ALA A 257 -7.44 11.32 10.04
CA ALA A 257 -7.59 10.00 10.67
C ALA A 257 -6.36 9.62 11.52
N LEU A 258 -5.15 9.90 11.02
CA LEU A 258 -3.90 9.73 11.79
C LEU A 258 -3.89 10.62 13.04
N GLY A 259 -4.28 11.89 12.91
CA GLY A 259 -4.41 12.82 14.05
C GLY A 259 -5.36 12.31 15.11
N SER A 260 -6.54 11.82 14.71
CA SER A 260 -7.53 11.24 15.63
C SER A 260 -7.00 9.98 16.32
N ALA A 261 -6.35 9.07 15.59
CA ALA A 261 -5.72 7.88 16.15
C ALA A 261 -4.60 8.24 17.15
N TRP A 262 -3.82 9.28 16.87
CA TRP A 262 -2.83 9.81 17.81
C TRP A 262 -3.49 10.36 19.07
N ARG A 263 -4.61 11.10 18.94
CA ARG A 263 -5.32 11.60 20.12
C ARG A 263 -5.77 10.47 21.05
N GLU A 264 -6.35 9.41 20.50
CA GLU A 264 -6.75 8.23 21.29
C GLU A 264 -5.54 7.58 21.98
N ALA A 265 -4.44 7.41 21.25
CA ALA A 265 -3.20 6.84 21.80
C ALA A 265 -2.61 7.71 22.92
N LEU A 266 -2.63 9.04 22.75
CA LEU A 266 -2.14 10.00 23.74
C LEU A 266 -3.02 10.00 25.01
N VAL A 267 -4.34 9.98 24.88
CA VAL A 267 -5.27 9.87 26.03
C VAL A 267 -5.02 8.59 26.80
N ALA A 268 -4.86 7.45 26.10
CA ALA A 268 -4.54 6.18 26.75
C ALA A 268 -3.15 6.18 27.42
N ALA A 269 -2.15 6.82 26.80
CA ALA A 269 -0.81 6.97 27.39
C ALA A 269 -0.83 7.86 28.64
N LYS A 270 -1.55 8.99 28.59
CA LYS A 270 -1.72 9.91 29.72
C LYS A 270 -2.34 9.25 30.94
N ALA A 271 -3.35 8.39 30.73
CA ALA A 271 -4.00 7.65 31.81
C ALA A 271 -3.09 6.60 32.49
N ARG A 272 -2.03 6.15 31.79
CA ARG A 272 -1.16 5.06 32.25
C ARG A 272 0.18 5.54 32.81
N LEU A 273 0.70 6.66 32.32
CA LEU A 273 2.02 7.19 32.68
C LEU A 273 1.93 8.27 33.73
N SER A 274 3.02 8.50 34.50
CA SER A 274 3.13 9.73 35.28
C SER A 274 3.21 10.94 34.34
N ALA A 275 2.84 12.12 34.85
CA ALA A 275 2.85 13.38 34.10
C ALA A 275 4.23 13.64 33.45
N GLU A 276 5.32 13.46 34.21
CA GLU A 276 6.69 13.66 33.72
C GLU A 276 7.01 12.71 32.54
N ARG A 277 6.70 11.43 32.70
CA ARG A 277 6.95 10.42 31.66
C ARG A 277 6.10 10.67 30.42
N PHE A 278 4.84 11.07 30.60
CA PHE A 278 3.94 11.40 29.51
C PHE A 278 4.46 12.60 28.72
N VAL A 279 4.80 13.70 29.40
CA VAL A 279 5.32 14.90 28.75
C VAL A 279 6.65 14.59 28.04
N ALA A 280 7.60 13.95 28.72
CA ALA A 280 8.91 13.63 28.14
C ALA A 280 8.80 12.74 26.88
N ALA A 281 7.90 11.77 26.87
CA ALA A 281 7.75 10.86 25.72
C ALA A 281 6.94 11.47 24.57
N TYR A 282 5.88 12.25 24.87
CA TYR A 282 4.86 12.56 23.87
C TYR A 282 4.69 14.06 23.56
N PHE A 283 5.45 14.96 24.15
CA PHE A 283 5.30 16.39 23.87
C PHE A 283 5.45 16.73 22.39
N GLN A 284 6.45 16.15 21.72
CA GLN A 284 6.67 16.37 20.27
C GLN A 284 5.51 15.84 19.43
N VAL A 285 4.94 14.69 19.80
CA VAL A 285 3.73 14.13 19.18
C VAL A 285 2.56 15.09 19.31
N MET A 286 2.29 15.56 20.54
CA MET A 286 1.21 16.52 20.82
C MET A 286 1.38 17.81 20.03
N ARG A 287 2.61 18.32 19.94
CA ARG A 287 2.92 19.52 19.17
C ARG A 287 2.65 19.32 17.68
N GLN A 288 3.08 18.18 17.15
CA GLN A 288 2.99 17.87 15.71
C GLN A 288 1.56 17.63 15.24
N TRP A 289 0.76 16.96 16.07
CA TRP A 289 -0.61 16.58 15.73
C TRP A 289 -1.66 17.54 16.31
N GLY A 290 -1.25 18.62 16.98
CA GLY A 290 -2.16 19.66 17.47
C GLY A 290 -2.88 19.32 18.77
N HIS A 291 -2.40 18.34 19.55
CA HIS A 291 -3.03 17.85 20.78
C HIS A 291 -2.43 18.42 22.07
N ARG A 292 -1.90 19.68 22.04
CA ARG A 292 -1.31 20.32 23.21
C ARG A 292 -2.31 20.61 24.35
N ASP A 293 -3.60 20.61 24.03
CA ASP A 293 -4.68 20.71 25.02
C ASP A 293 -4.60 19.62 26.10
N LEU A 294 -3.97 18.47 25.81
CA LEU A 294 -3.73 17.40 26.79
C LEU A 294 -2.74 17.77 27.89
N LEU A 295 -2.07 18.91 27.80
CA LEU A 295 -1.17 19.44 28.84
C LEU A 295 -1.90 20.34 29.85
N ASN A 296 -3.10 20.84 29.57
CA ASN A 296 -3.77 21.88 30.30
C ASN A 296 -4.07 21.52 31.76
N ASP A 297 -4.21 20.26 32.09
CA ASP A 297 -4.51 19.74 33.43
C ASP A 297 -3.28 19.10 34.10
N LEU A 298 -2.08 19.29 33.56
CA LEU A 298 -0.84 18.81 34.11
C LEU A 298 -0.10 19.96 34.81
N ASP A 299 0.43 19.72 36.04
CA ASP A 299 1.26 20.68 36.78
C ASP A 299 2.72 20.67 36.31
N LEU A 300 2.92 20.50 35.01
CA LEU A 300 4.22 20.42 34.36
C LEU A 300 4.23 21.23 33.07
N LEU A 301 5.32 21.93 32.80
CA LEU A 301 5.56 22.59 31.54
C LEU A 301 6.68 21.85 30.77
N PRO A 302 6.48 21.49 29.48
CA PRO A 302 7.55 20.92 28.68
C PRO A 302 8.78 21.80 28.62
N ALA A 303 9.98 21.26 28.85
CA ALA A 303 11.24 22.00 28.90
C ALA A 303 11.46 22.83 27.62
N GLU A 304 11.08 22.32 26.47
CA GLU A 304 11.20 22.99 25.17
C GLU A 304 10.34 24.26 25.06
N LEU A 305 9.24 24.34 25.79
CA LEU A 305 8.44 25.59 25.84
C LEU A 305 9.12 26.68 26.68
N CYS A 306 9.83 26.30 27.72
CA CYS A 306 10.57 27.26 28.55
C CYS A 306 11.69 27.93 27.75
N GLN A 307 12.32 27.24 26.81
CA GLN A 307 13.35 27.82 25.92
C GLN A 307 12.80 28.92 25.00
N ALA A 308 11.53 28.90 24.69
CA ALA A 308 10.86 29.91 23.86
C ALA A 308 10.42 31.15 24.65
N ILE A 309 10.46 31.10 25.97
CA ILE A 309 10.07 32.23 26.85
C ILE A 309 11.28 33.15 27.04
N VAL A 310 11.26 34.31 26.40
CA VAL A 310 12.31 35.32 26.53
C VAL A 310 12.35 35.81 27.98
N GLY A 311 13.54 35.73 28.62
CA GLY A 311 13.72 36.15 29.99
C GLY A 311 13.41 35.10 31.06
N TYR A 312 13.11 33.85 30.69
CA TYR A 312 12.99 32.76 31.65
C TYR A 312 14.40 32.44 32.24
N PRO A 313 14.62 32.56 33.57
CA PRO A 313 15.92 32.32 34.15
C PRO A 313 16.23 30.83 34.22
N HIS A 314 17.32 30.43 33.61
CA HIS A 314 17.91 29.11 33.81
C HIS A 314 18.97 29.22 34.91
N GLN A 315 18.75 28.56 36.03
CA GLN A 315 19.70 28.55 37.11
C GLN A 315 20.81 27.53 36.88
N GLN A 316 22.04 28.00 36.75
CA GLN A 316 23.21 27.12 36.70
C GLN A 316 23.65 26.73 38.12
N ALA A 317 24.42 25.63 38.25
CA ALA A 317 24.90 25.12 39.52
C ALA A 317 25.84 26.10 40.28
N ASP A 318 26.41 27.06 39.57
CA ASP A 318 27.29 28.13 40.10
C ASP A 318 26.56 29.45 40.41
N GLY A 319 25.22 29.47 40.29
CA GLY A 319 24.40 30.64 40.51
C GLY A 319 24.35 31.63 39.36
N ALA A 320 25.02 31.37 38.24
CA ALA A 320 24.87 32.16 37.04
C ALA A 320 23.53 31.84 36.33
N CYS A 321 22.89 32.85 35.76
CA CYS A 321 21.68 32.67 34.93
C CYS A 321 22.09 32.64 33.46
N ASP A 322 21.89 31.54 32.81
CA ASP A 322 22.02 31.40 31.34
C ASP A 322 20.64 31.24 30.72
N PHE A 323 20.20 32.19 29.91
CA PHE A 323 18.92 32.18 29.21
C PHE A 323 18.90 31.28 28.01
N LEU A 324 20.01 30.62 27.67
CA LEU A 324 20.17 29.77 26.49
C LEU A 324 20.32 28.29 26.82
N GLN A 325 20.44 27.89 28.08
CA GLN A 325 20.55 26.48 28.45
C GLN A 325 19.22 25.75 28.33
N ALA A 326 19.25 24.58 27.67
CA ALA A 326 18.13 23.69 27.64
C ALA A 326 17.85 23.09 29.00
N LEU A 327 16.60 23.09 29.43
CA LEU A 327 16.20 22.38 30.64
C LEU A 327 16.21 20.86 30.36
N ASP A 328 16.88 20.11 31.22
CA ASP A 328 16.95 18.64 31.10
C ASP A 328 15.63 17.95 31.46
N ARG A 329 14.75 18.65 32.16
CA ARG A 329 13.47 18.09 32.66
C ARG A 329 12.33 19.10 32.47
N ALA A 330 11.12 18.55 32.35
CA ALA A 330 9.91 19.36 32.43
C ALA A 330 9.81 19.99 33.83
N PRO A 331 9.82 21.33 33.99
CA PRO A 331 9.68 21.98 35.31
C PRO A 331 8.25 21.79 35.82
N SER A 332 8.12 21.64 37.15
CA SER A 332 6.81 21.67 37.80
C SER A 332 6.25 23.08 37.82
N ARG A 333 4.93 23.22 37.97
CA ARG A 333 4.27 24.51 38.16
C ARG A 333 4.85 25.26 39.35
N ALA A 334 5.04 24.57 40.47
CA ALA A 334 5.65 25.16 41.66
C ALA A 334 7.07 25.69 41.43
N ALA A 335 7.86 25.04 40.56
CA ALA A 335 9.19 25.51 40.20
C ALA A 335 9.19 26.75 39.28
N ILE A 336 8.06 27.02 38.60
CA ILE A 336 7.89 28.18 37.71
C ILE A 336 7.31 29.37 38.47
N GLU A 337 6.40 29.12 39.43
CA GLU A 337 5.68 30.15 40.18
C GLU A 337 6.42 30.58 41.44
N GLY A 338 7.41 29.84 41.96
CA GLY A 338 8.24 30.15 43.12
C GLY A 338 9.55 30.80 42.79
#